data_db6b73143fbdc631791cfd360753bad5
#
_entry.id   db6b73143fbdc631791cfd360753bad5
#
_cell.length_a   1.000
_cell.length_b   1.000
_cell.length_c   1.000
_cell.angle_alpha   90.00
_cell.angle_beta   90.00
_cell.angle_gamma   90.00
#
_symmetry.space_group_name_H-M   'P 1'
#
loop_
_entity.id
_entity.type
_entity.pdbx_description
1 polymer ?
#
loop_
_entity_poly.entity_id
_entity_poly.type
_entity_poly.pdbx_seq_one_letter_code
_entity_poly.pdbx_strand_id
1 'polypeptide(L)'
;MKLRIVQLAALLLVACSLHAAELAHLRNGFTIRHAAREVEGNNVRLFLDDSKSNYVDVASSDITGYEVDDSLPVQAPSPQPAPVASIDDHVKAYSAQQEIDPDFVASIIRQESQFNPKAVSPKGARGLMQLMPGTAQNLGVKDAFDPAANIDGGTRYLHQLFEQYNGDAVKALAAYNAGPHRVDQYKGVPPYRETRQYVAKIIRDYNRHKAAQQPVKTQVQAKKSVRKTTESR
;
A
#
# COMPACT_ATOMS: atom_id res chain seq x y z
N MET A 1 22.40 57.57 47.33
CA MET A 1 21.77 57.80 46.00
C MET A 1 21.69 56.42 45.32
N LYS A 2 20.51 55.78 45.38
CA LYS A 2 20.30 54.43 44.78
C LYS A 2 19.41 54.58 43.58
N LEU A 3 19.99 54.33 42.39
CA LEU A 3 19.30 54.39 41.12
C LEU A 3 18.49 53.09 40.95
N ARG A 4 17.16 53.15 40.86
CA ARG A 4 16.27 52.06 40.57
C ARG A 4 16.09 51.98 39.06
N ILE A 5 16.63 50.93 38.44
CA ILE A 5 16.38 50.57 37.04
C ILE A 5 15.01 49.89 36.99
N VAL A 6 14.07 50.57 36.35
CA VAL A 6 12.74 49.99 36.02
C VAL A 6 12.93 49.25 34.71
N GLN A 7 12.88 47.92 34.75
CA GLN A 7 12.79 47.11 33.55
C GLN A 7 11.37 47.16 32.99
N LEU A 8 11.24 47.78 31.84
CA LEU A 8 10.01 47.80 31.07
C LEU A 8 9.92 46.45 30.30
N ALA A 9 9.07 45.54 30.76
CA ALA A 9 8.78 44.29 30.04
C ALA A 9 7.89 44.66 28.84
N ALA A 10 8.47 44.61 27.66
CA ALA A 10 7.70 44.72 26.43
C ALA A 10 6.87 43.45 26.22
N LEU A 11 5.59 43.57 26.47
CA LEU A 11 4.58 42.50 26.17
C LEU A 11 4.43 42.47 24.64
N LEU A 12 5.09 41.50 23.98
CA LEU A 12 4.83 41.18 22.57
C LEU A 12 3.41 40.59 22.47
N LEU A 13 2.46 41.42 22.12
CA LEU A 13 1.16 40.98 21.62
C LEU A 13 1.38 40.30 20.27
N VAL A 14 1.44 38.99 20.26
CA VAL A 14 1.28 38.21 19.01
C VAL A 14 -0.17 38.42 18.58
N ALA A 15 -0.37 39.40 17.71
CA ALA A 15 -1.60 39.55 16.97
C ALA A 15 -1.74 38.29 16.08
N CYS A 16 -2.62 37.37 16.48
CA CYS A 16 -3.05 36.29 15.62
C CYS A 16 -3.86 36.94 14.48
N SER A 17 -3.19 37.30 13.41
CA SER A 17 -3.86 37.79 12.19
C SER A 17 -4.63 36.63 11.62
N LEU A 18 -5.96 36.63 11.80
CA LEU A 18 -6.84 35.79 10.98
C LEU A 18 -6.63 36.26 9.53
N HIS A 19 -5.84 35.52 8.78
CA HIS A 19 -5.70 35.76 7.36
C HIS A 19 -6.98 35.26 6.68
N ALA A 20 -7.76 36.19 6.12
CA ALA A 20 -8.83 35.81 5.20
C ALA A 20 -8.20 35.12 4.00
N ALA A 21 -8.81 34.04 3.52
CA ALA A 21 -8.37 33.40 2.31
C ALA A 21 -8.47 34.38 1.13
N GLU A 22 -7.54 34.32 0.20
CA GLU A 22 -7.57 35.11 -1.03
C GLU A 22 -7.84 34.20 -2.24
N LEU A 23 -8.47 34.78 -3.26
CA LEU A 23 -8.71 34.19 -4.57
C LEU A 23 -7.75 34.81 -5.58
N ALA A 24 -6.85 34.04 -6.17
CA ALA A 24 -6.03 34.46 -7.29
C ALA A 24 -6.78 34.16 -8.60
N HIS A 25 -7.12 35.21 -9.36
CA HIS A 25 -7.74 35.11 -10.66
C HIS A 25 -6.69 34.91 -11.74
N LEU A 26 -6.87 33.88 -12.58
CA LEU A 26 -5.95 33.57 -13.66
C LEU A 26 -6.47 34.07 -15.01
N ARG A 27 -5.57 34.38 -15.92
CA ARG A 27 -5.87 34.84 -17.28
C ARG A 27 -6.72 33.85 -18.10
N ASN A 28 -6.63 32.56 -17.78
CA ASN A 28 -7.44 31.51 -18.41
C ASN A 28 -8.87 31.37 -17.84
N GLY A 29 -9.28 32.28 -16.93
CA GLY A 29 -10.58 32.29 -16.27
C GLY A 29 -10.72 31.39 -15.05
N PHE A 30 -9.68 30.62 -14.67
CA PHE A 30 -9.71 29.88 -13.41
C PHE A 30 -9.38 30.76 -12.23
N THR A 31 -9.84 30.35 -11.04
CA THR A 31 -9.56 31.00 -9.77
C THR A 31 -8.93 29.99 -8.81
N ILE A 32 -7.85 30.37 -8.14
CA ILE A 32 -7.17 29.55 -7.13
C ILE A 32 -7.36 30.20 -5.76
N ARG A 33 -8.04 29.50 -4.84
CA ARG A 33 -8.12 29.90 -3.44
C ARG A 33 -6.82 29.55 -2.73
N HIS A 34 -6.26 30.50 -1.97
CA HIS A 34 -5.02 30.31 -1.25
C HIS A 34 -5.04 31.02 0.11
N ALA A 35 -4.32 30.46 1.08
CA ALA A 35 -4.21 31.02 2.44
C ALA A 35 -3.09 32.06 2.54
N ALA A 36 -2.03 31.89 1.74
CA ALA A 36 -0.90 32.80 1.68
C ALA A 36 -0.25 32.73 0.29
N ARG A 37 0.61 33.73 -0.04
CA ARG A 37 1.38 33.76 -1.28
C ARG A 37 2.79 34.28 -1.04
N GLU A 38 3.74 33.80 -1.83
CA GLU A 38 5.14 34.29 -1.86
C GLU A 38 5.57 34.45 -3.31
N VAL A 39 6.31 35.54 -3.59
CA VAL A 39 6.82 35.82 -4.94
C VAL A 39 8.23 35.25 -5.06
N GLU A 40 8.43 34.33 -5.98
CA GLU A 40 9.71 33.70 -6.28
C GLU A 40 10.13 34.01 -7.76
N GLY A 41 10.86 35.04 -7.97
CA GLY A 41 11.28 35.45 -9.31
C GLY A 41 10.11 35.83 -10.22
N ASN A 42 9.89 35.05 -11.29
CA ASN A 42 8.79 35.27 -12.23
C ASN A 42 7.52 34.48 -11.86
N ASN A 43 7.53 33.72 -10.78
CA ASN A 43 6.42 32.93 -10.31
C ASN A 43 5.88 33.44 -8.97
N VAL A 44 4.62 33.17 -8.73
CA VAL A 44 3.97 33.33 -7.42
C VAL A 44 3.62 31.95 -6.89
N ARG A 45 4.12 31.62 -5.72
CA ARG A 45 3.74 30.43 -4.97
C ARG A 45 2.49 30.72 -4.16
N LEU A 46 1.42 30.01 -4.46
CA LEU A 46 0.13 30.09 -3.77
C LEU A 46 0.02 28.92 -2.81
N PHE A 47 0.01 29.18 -1.50
CA PHE A 47 -0.17 28.14 -0.47
C PHE A 47 -1.65 27.87 -0.28
N LEU A 48 -2.05 26.62 -0.48
CA LEU A 48 -3.45 26.20 -0.43
C LEU A 48 -3.97 25.99 1.00
N ASP A 49 -3.07 25.94 1.97
CA ASP A 49 -3.36 25.78 3.40
C ASP A 49 -2.40 26.59 4.27
N ASP A 50 -2.76 26.76 5.55
CA ASP A 50 -1.95 27.48 6.53
C ASP A 50 -0.64 26.76 6.91
N SER A 51 -0.54 25.45 6.64
CA SER A 51 0.66 24.65 6.92
C SER A 51 1.81 24.92 5.97
N LYS A 52 1.53 25.62 4.84
CA LYS A 52 2.46 25.87 3.72
C LYS A 52 3.05 24.60 3.10
N SER A 53 2.44 23.43 3.37
CA SER A 53 2.89 22.15 2.82
C SER A 53 2.36 21.89 1.42
N ASN A 54 1.17 22.45 1.11
CA ASN A 54 0.52 22.33 -0.18
C ASN A 54 0.55 23.66 -0.91
N TYR A 55 1.18 23.72 -2.08
CA TYR A 55 1.28 24.94 -2.86
C TYR A 55 1.21 24.66 -4.37
N VAL A 56 0.93 25.72 -5.12
CA VAL A 56 0.97 25.75 -6.59
C VAL A 56 1.81 26.94 -7.02
N ASP A 57 2.77 26.73 -7.89
CA ASP A 57 3.54 27.81 -8.52
C ASP A 57 2.86 28.23 -9.83
N VAL A 58 2.54 29.52 -9.92
CA VAL A 58 1.87 30.14 -11.07
C VAL A 58 2.74 31.27 -11.61
N ALA A 59 2.90 31.36 -12.92
CA ALA A 59 3.62 32.47 -13.51
C ALA A 59 2.93 33.81 -13.15
N SER A 60 3.67 34.80 -12.70
CA SER A 60 3.13 36.12 -12.33
C SER A 60 2.34 36.78 -13.47
N SER A 61 2.73 36.50 -14.72
CA SER A 61 2.04 36.97 -15.92
C SER A 61 0.66 36.40 -16.13
N ASP A 62 0.37 35.24 -15.51
CA ASP A 62 -0.92 34.52 -15.66
C ASP A 62 -1.93 34.92 -14.59
N ILE A 63 -1.51 35.67 -13.56
CA ILE A 63 -2.39 36.18 -12.51
C ILE A 63 -2.89 37.56 -12.94
N THR A 64 -4.22 37.71 -13.00
CA THR A 64 -4.89 38.95 -13.39
C THR A 64 -5.36 39.78 -12.20
N GLY A 65 -5.46 39.18 -11.02
CA GLY A 65 -5.86 39.92 -9.80
C GLY A 65 -6.00 38.99 -8.61
N TYR A 66 -6.24 39.60 -7.44
CA TYR A 66 -6.53 38.95 -6.19
C TYR A 66 -7.78 39.54 -5.58
N GLU A 67 -8.62 38.72 -4.97
CA GLU A 67 -9.83 39.10 -4.27
C GLU A 67 -9.84 38.43 -2.89
N VAL A 68 -10.27 39.16 -1.86
CA VAL A 68 -10.43 38.59 -0.53
C VAL A 68 -11.70 37.76 -0.50
N ASP A 69 -11.58 36.50 -0.09
CA ASP A 69 -12.72 35.60 0.03
C ASP A 69 -13.37 35.75 1.44
N ASP A 70 -14.30 36.67 1.53
CA ASP A 70 -15.10 36.92 2.77
C ASP A 70 -16.17 35.85 3.00
N SER A 71 -16.32 34.87 2.11
CA SER A 71 -17.53 34.02 2.09
C SER A 71 -17.52 32.90 3.13
N LEU A 72 -16.36 32.46 3.64
CA LEU A 72 -16.28 31.46 4.75
C LEU A 72 -14.89 31.52 5.43
N PRO A 73 -14.80 31.28 6.76
CA PRO A 73 -13.51 31.01 7.38
C PRO A 73 -12.87 29.79 6.69
N VAL A 74 -11.56 29.87 6.45
CA VAL A 74 -10.77 28.72 5.99
C VAL A 74 -11.02 27.60 6.98
N GLN A 75 -11.89 26.65 6.63
CA GLN A 75 -11.90 25.39 7.35
C GLN A 75 -10.53 24.78 7.10
N ALA A 76 -9.74 24.64 8.17
CA ALA A 76 -8.59 23.76 8.13
C ALA A 76 -9.00 22.49 7.40
N PRO A 77 -8.22 22.00 6.41
CA PRO A 77 -8.57 20.78 5.70
C PRO A 77 -8.96 19.75 6.76
N SER A 78 -10.21 19.29 6.71
CA SER A 78 -10.66 18.18 7.56
C SER A 78 -9.56 17.14 7.44
N PRO A 79 -9.04 16.56 8.54
CA PRO A 79 -7.98 15.57 8.44
C PRO A 79 -8.41 14.59 7.37
N GLN A 80 -7.71 14.61 6.23
CA GLN A 80 -7.97 13.63 5.17
C GLN A 80 -7.89 12.29 5.88
N PRO A 81 -8.91 11.43 5.77
CA PRO A 81 -8.82 10.12 6.35
C PRO A 81 -7.47 9.57 5.88
N ALA A 82 -6.63 9.15 6.83
CA ALA A 82 -5.32 8.60 6.52
C ALA A 82 -5.48 7.66 5.33
N PRO A 83 -4.62 7.72 4.30
CA PRO A 83 -4.80 6.94 3.09
C PRO A 83 -5.13 5.51 3.51
N VAL A 84 -6.32 5.04 3.15
CA VAL A 84 -6.72 3.66 3.48
C VAL A 84 -5.68 2.78 2.82
N ALA A 85 -4.92 2.05 3.65
CA ALA A 85 -3.84 1.21 3.15
C ALA A 85 -4.38 0.31 2.03
N SER A 86 -3.70 0.30 0.91
CA SER A 86 -4.10 -0.50 -0.25
C SER A 86 -3.94 -2.00 0.05
N ILE A 87 -4.54 -2.86 -0.77
CA ILE A 87 -4.32 -4.30 -0.67
C ILE A 87 -2.82 -4.63 -0.78
N ASP A 88 -2.09 -3.92 -1.64
CA ASP A 88 -0.65 -4.10 -1.81
C ASP A 88 0.14 -3.70 -0.56
N ASP A 89 -0.27 -2.65 0.15
CA ASP A 89 0.35 -2.26 1.42
C ASP A 89 0.11 -3.31 2.49
N HIS A 90 -1.10 -3.87 2.59
CA HIS A 90 -1.41 -4.98 3.50
C HIS A 90 -0.61 -6.24 3.15
N VAL A 91 -0.50 -6.59 1.87
CA VAL A 91 0.32 -7.72 1.41
C VAL A 91 1.76 -7.54 1.84
N LYS A 92 2.37 -6.37 1.59
CA LYS A 92 3.76 -6.08 2.00
C LYS A 92 3.94 -6.16 3.51
N ALA A 93 3.05 -5.50 4.28
CA ALA A 93 3.15 -5.44 5.73
C ALA A 93 3.02 -6.81 6.39
N TYR A 94 1.97 -7.56 6.07
CA TYR A 94 1.72 -8.87 6.71
C TYR A 94 2.64 -9.97 6.19
N SER A 95 3.10 -9.90 4.95
CA SER A 95 4.14 -10.80 4.44
C SER A 95 5.47 -10.62 5.19
N ALA A 96 5.86 -9.35 5.43
CA ALA A 96 7.08 -9.05 6.18
C ALA A 96 7.01 -9.54 7.63
N GLN A 97 5.85 -9.44 8.30
CA GLN A 97 5.64 -9.94 9.66
C GLN A 97 5.80 -11.47 9.77
N GLN A 98 5.48 -12.17 8.69
CA GLN A 98 5.57 -13.65 8.63
C GLN A 98 6.82 -14.14 7.88
N GLU A 99 7.74 -13.25 7.52
CA GLU A 99 8.97 -13.57 6.76
C GLU A 99 8.68 -14.30 5.42
N ILE A 100 7.53 -14.00 4.79
CA ILE A 100 7.12 -14.55 3.50
C ILE A 100 7.33 -13.50 2.40
N ASP A 101 7.81 -13.94 1.23
CA ASP A 101 7.93 -13.05 0.07
C ASP A 101 6.56 -12.48 -0.34
N PRO A 102 6.37 -11.15 -0.41
CA PRO A 102 5.10 -10.54 -0.75
C PRO A 102 4.60 -10.92 -2.16
N ASP A 103 5.48 -11.19 -3.12
CA ASP A 103 5.09 -11.67 -4.44
C ASP A 103 4.49 -13.09 -4.38
N PHE A 104 4.95 -13.91 -3.42
CA PHE A 104 4.38 -15.23 -3.20
C PHE A 104 2.96 -15.14 -2.66
N VAL A 105 2.72 -14.28 -1.66
CA VAL A 105 1.39 -14.01 -1.12
C VAL A 105 0.47 -13.41 -2.19
N ALA A 106 0.96 -12.46 -2.99
CA ALA A 106 0.20 -11.88 -4.10
C ALA A 106 -0.21 -12.94 -5.14
N SER A 107 0.66 -13.92 -5.41
CA SER A 107 0.35 -15.03 -6.33
C SER A 107 -0.75 -15.95 -5.78
N ILE A 108 -0.80 -16.14 -4.45
CA ILE A 108 -1.88 -16.87 -3.77
C ILE A 108 -3.18 -16.08 -3.89
N ILE A 109 -3.19 -14.79 -3.52
CA ILE A 109 -4.39 -13.93 -3.60
C ILE A 109 -4.96 -13.88 -5.03
N ARG A 110 -4.08 -13.80 -6.03
CA ARG A 110 -4.50 -13.83 -7.44
C ARG A 110 -5.17 -15.14 -7.81
N GLN A 111 -4.67 -16.27 -7.32
CA GLN A 111 -5.27 -17.60 -7.57
C GLN A 111 -6.57 -17.79 -6.80
N GLU A 112 -6.67 -17.27 -5.57
CA GLU A 112 -7.82 -17.48 -4.68
C GLU A 112 -9.02 -16.58 -5.06
N SER A 113 -8.78 -15.29 -5.27
CA SER A 113 -9.86 -14.30 -5.41
C SER A 113 -9.71 -13.34 -6.59
N GLN A 114 -8.58 -13.39 -7.32
CA GLN A 114 -8.21 -12.35 -8.29
C GLN A 114 -8.23 -10.94 -7.68
N PHE A 115 -7.79 -10.81 -6.43
CA PHE A 115 -7.83 -9.59 -5.63
C PHE A 115 -9.23 -9.03 -5.33
N ASN A 116 -10.27 -9.87 -5.39
CA ASN A 116 -11.63 -9.48 -4.99
C ASN A 116 -11.83 -9.69 -3.48
N PRO A 117 -11.91 -8.63 -2.65
CA PRO A 117 -12.09 -8.78 -1.20
C PRO A 117 -13.47 -9.33 -0.82
N LYS A 118 -14.45 -9.30 -1.73
CA LYS A 118 -15.80 -9.81 -1.49
C LYS A 118 -16.03 -11.20 -2.10
N ALA A 119 -14.97 -11.90 -2.54
CA ALA A 119 -15.08 -13.22 -3.13
C ALA A 119 -15.63 -14.24 -2.13
N VAL A 120 -16.53 -15.08 -2.62
CA VAL A 120 -17.08 -16.23 -1.88
C VAL A 120 -17.02 -17.46 -2.78
N SER A 121 -16.39 -18.53 -2.32
CA SER A 121 -16.37 -19.80 -3.07
C SER A 121 -17.65 -20.61 -2.87
N PRO A 122 -17.96 -21.58 -3.74
CA PRO A 122 -19.08 -22.48 -3.54
C PRO A 122 -19.02 -23.28 -2.23
N LYS A 123 -17.82 -23.46 -1.67
CA LYS A 123 -17.58 -24.14 -0.39
C LYS A 123 -17.64 -23.18 0.82
N GLY A 124 -17.89 -21.89 0.60
CA GLY A 124 -18.02 -20.87 1.65
C GLY A 124 -16.71 -20.23 2.10
N ALA A 125 -15.59 -20.42 1.39
CA ALA A 125 -14.36 -19.69 1.63
C ALA A 125 -14.54 -18.21 1.26
N ARG A 126 -13.90 -17.28 1.98
CA ARG A 126 -14.20 -15.84 1.92
C ARG A 126 -12.97 -14.97 1.80
N GLY A 127 -13.12 -13.86 1.05
CA GLY A 127 -12.17 -12.77 0.97
C GLY A 127 -10.97 -13.04 0.07
N LEU A 128 -9.95 -12.21 0.21
CA LEU A 128 -8.77 -12.18 -0.67
C LEU A 128 -8.00 -13.51 -0.71
N MET A 129 -7.78 -14.11 0.46
CA MET A 129 -7.05 -15.37 0.61
C MET A 129 -7.96 -16.58 0.84
N GLN A 130 -9.27 -16.43 0.60
CA GLN A 130 -10.28 -17.49 0.65
C GLN A 130 -10.24 -18.34 1.91
N LEU A 131 -10.33 -17.68 3.07
CA LEU A 131 -10.35 -18.37 4.35
C LEU A 131 -11.70 -19.08 4.56
N MET A 132 -11.66 -20.37 4.87
CA MET A 132 -12.83 -21.11 5.33
C MET A 132 -13.31 -20.55 6.68
N PRO A 133 -14.63 -20.49 6.96
CA PRO A 133 -15.15 -19.93 8.21
C PRO A 133 -14.51 -20.50 9.48
N GLY A 134 -14.31 -21.82 9.55
CA GLY A 134 -13.62 -22.45 10.68
C GLY A 134 -12.15 -22.03 10.80
N THR A 135 -11.44 -21.91 9.68
CA THR A 135 -10.05 -21.42 9.66
C THR A 135 -10.00 -19.96 10.10
N ALA A 136 -10.88 -19.10 9.58
CA ALA A 136 -10.96 -17.69 9.98
C ALA A 136 -11.22 -17.55 11.50
N GLN A 137 -12.13 -18.34 12.05
CA GLN A 137 -12.43 -18.36 13.48
C GLN A 137 -11.21 -18.77 14.30
N ASN A 138 -10.52 -19.85 13.93
CA ASN A 138 -9.31 -20.32 14.64
C ASN A 138 -8.18 -19.31 14.60
N LEU A 139 -8.10 -18.49 13.54
CA LEU A 139 -7.11 -17.42 13.38
C LEU A 139 -7.55 -16.10 14.03
N GLY A 140 -8.76 -16.01 14.60
CA GLY A 140 -9.29 -14.78 15.21
C GLY A 140 -9.71 -13.73 14.19
N VAL A 141 -9.91 -14.10 12.93
CA VAL A 141 -10.39 -13.19 11.86
C VAL A 141 -11.89 -12.97 12.05
N LYS A 142 -12.27 -11.77 12.52
CA LYS A 142 -13.68 -11.41 12.81
C LYS A 142 -14.49 -11.16 11.54
N ASP A 143 -13.90 -10.47 10.57
CA ASP A 143 -14.49 -10.21 9.25
C ASP A 143 -13.53 -10.68 8.16
N ALA A 144 -13.85 -11.79 7.52
CA ALA A 144 -13.06 -12.33 6.42
C ALA A 144 -13.19 -11.53 5.11
N PHE A 145 -14.06 -10.51 5.05
CA PHE A 145 -14.18 -9.60 3.92
C PHE A 145 -13.39 -8.29 4.13
N ASP A 146 -12.90 -8.06 5.35
CA ASP A 146 -11.95 -6.98 5.61
C ASP A 146 -10.57 -7.34 5.02
N PRO A 147 -10.00 -6.53 4.10
CA PRO A 147 -8.75 -6.84 3.43
C PRO A 147 -7.58 -7.07 4.40
N ALA A 148 -7.45 -6.21 5.41
CA ALA A 148 -6.36 -6.28 6.38
C ALA A 148 -6.45 -7.56 7.21
N ALA A 149 -7.63 -7.84 7.80
CA ALA A 149 -7.84 -9.02 8.64
C ALA A 149 -7.72 -10.33 7.84
N ASN A 150 -8.15 -10.34 6.58
CA ASN A 150 -8.07 -11.52 5.72
C ASN A 150 -6.63 -11.84 5.33
N ILE A 151 -5.84 -10.82 4.93
CA ILE A 151 -4.43 -11.01 4.56
C ILE A 151 -3.60 -11.37 5.80
N ASP A 152 -3.82 -10.69 6.94
CA ASP A 152 -3.16 -11.06 8.21
C ASP A 152 -3.42 -12.53 8.58
N GLY A 153 -4.69 -12.93 8.63
CA GLY A 153 -5.05 -14.31 8.95
C GLY A 153 -4.48 -15.31 7.95
N GLY A 154 -4.60 -15.01 6.65
CA GLY A 154 -4.12 -15.89 5.57
C GLY A 154 -2.60 -16.06 5.57
N THR A 155 -1.84 -15.00 5.82
CA THR A 155 -0.37 -15.06 5.89
C THR A 155 0.09 -15.80 7.14
N ARG A 156 -0.55 -15.60 8.31
CA ARG A 156 -0.28 -16.38 9.52
C ARG A 156 -0.57 -17.88 9.31
N TYR A 157 -1.66 -18.21 8.65
CA TYR A 157 -1.97 -19.62 8.33
C TYR A 157 -0.93 -20.21 7.38
N LEU A 158 -0.54 -19.47 6.36
CA LEU A 158 0.50 -19.91 5.43
C LEU A 158 1.85 -20.13 6.13
N HIS A 159 2.23 -19.23 7.05
CA HIS A 159 3.43 -19.38 7.86
C HIS A 159 3.39 -20.68 8.71
N GLN A 160 2.28 -20.96 9.40
CA GLN A 160 2.10 -22.20 10.15
C GLN A 160 2.29 -23.44 9.25
N LEU A 161 1.80 -23.39 8.02
CA LEU A 161 2.01 -24.49 7.06
C LEU A 161 3.47 -24.60 6.59
N PHE A 162 4.17 -23.48 6.42
CA PHE A 162 5.61 -23.51 6.14
C PHE A 162 6.40 -24.14 7.29
N GLU A 163 6.10 -23.79 8.52
CA GLU A 163 6.71 -24.42 9.70
C GLU A 163 6.41 -25.92 9.74
N GLN A 164 5.14 -26.31 9.59
CA GLN A 164 4.70 -27.72 9.61
C GLN A 164 5.40 -28.57 8.56
N TYR A 165 5.72 -28.00 7.39
CA TYR A 165 6.35 -28.72 6.28
C TYR A 165 7.83 -28.34 6.05
N ASN A 166 8.51 -27.79 7.07
CA ASN A 166 9.95 -27.46 7.04
C ASN A 166 10.35 -26.59 5.83
N GLY A 167 9.54 -25.59 5.51
CA GLY A 167 9.76 -24.65 4.41
C GLY A 167 9.41 -25.20 3.01
N ASP A 168 8.86 -26.42 2.90
CA ASP A 168 8.46 -26.98 1.60
C ASP A 168 7.22 -26.24 1.06
N ALA A 169 7.45 -25.26 0.18
CA ALA A 169 6.40 -24.43 -0.41
C ALA A 169 5.35 -25.26 -1.19
N VAL A 170 5.76 -26.35 -1.81
CA VAL A 170 4.83 -27.22 -2.58
C VAL A 170 3.85 -27.90 -1.64
N LYS A 171 4.34 -28.46 -0.51
CA LYS A 171 3.48 -29.08 0.50
C LYS A 171 2.64 -28.04 1.24
N ALA A 172 3.19 -26.86 1.58
CA ALA A 172 2.46 -25.78 2.23
C ALA A 172 1.29 -25.31 1.36
N LEU A 173 1.49 -25.06 0.07
CA LEU A 173 0.42 -24.71 -0.87
C LEU A 173 -0.62 -25.83 -1.03
N ALA A 174 -0.17 -27.08 -1.09
CA ALA A 174 -1.09 -28.22 -1.17
C ALA A 174 -1.96 -28.33 0.09
N ALA A 175 -1.38 -28.07 1.27
CA ALA A 175 -2.07 -28.08 2.54
C ALA A 175 -3.02 -26.87 2.67
N TYR A 176 -2.64 -25.72 2.18
CA TYR A 176 -3.49 -24.54 2.14
C TYR A 176 -4.79 -24.83 1.37
N ASN A 177 -4.68 -25.46 0.20
CA ASN A 177 -5.82 -25.79 -0.67
C ASN A 177 -6.62 -27.02 -0.24
N ALA A 178 -5.95 -28.14 0.11
CA ALA A 178 -6.59 -29.42 0.38
C ALA A 178 -6.71 -29.77 1.87
N GLY A 179 -6.11 -28.95 2.73
CA GLY A 179 -5.97 -29.21 4.17
C GLY A 179 -4.73 -30.08 4.52
N PRO A 180 -4.08 -29.80 5.67
CA PRO A 180 -2.84 -30.47 6.10
C PRO A 180 -3.04 -31.98 6.26
N HIS A 181 -4.15 -32.41 6.82
CA HIS A 181 -4.47 -33.84 6.97
C HIS A 181 -4.34 -34.64 5.65
N ARG A 182 -4.69 -34.04 4.50
CA ARG A 182 -4.57 -34.70 3.20
C ARG A 182 -3.12 -34.79 2.75
N VAL A 183 -2.35 -33.74 2.98
CA VAL A 183 -0.90 -33.74 2.66
C VAL A 183 -0.16 -34.77 3.49
N ASP A 184 -0.50 -34.91 4.76
CA ASP A 184 0.07 -35.90 5.68
C ASP A 184 -0.32 -37.33 5.27
N GLN A 185 -1.60 -37.57 4.94
CA GLN A 185 -2.12 -38.85 4.46
C GLN A 185 -1.37 -39.31 3.21
N TYR A 186 -1.11 -38.43 2.26
CA TYR A 186 -0.43 -38.75 0.99
C TYR A 186 1.08 -38.52 1.06
N LYS A 187 1.62 -38.08 2.20
CA LYS A 187 3.05 -37.73 2.41
C LYS A 187 3.57 -36.72 1.39
N GLY A 188 2.68 -35.89 0.84
CA GLY A 188 2.96 -34.92 -0.21
C GLY A 188 1.69 -34.37 -0.86
N VAL A 189 1.84 -33.82 -2.08
CA VAL A 189 0.69 -33.29 -2.82
C VAL A 189 -0.33 -34.40 -3.11
N PRO A 190 -1.57 -34.28 -2.64
CA PRO A 190 -2.62 -35.27 -2.91
C PRO A 190 -2.86 -35.43 -4.42
N PRO A 191 -3.32 -36.59 -4.89
CA PRO A 191 -3.57 -36.86 -6.30
C PRO A 191 -4.82 -36.16 -6.85
N TYR A 192 -5.25 -35.08 -6.20
CA TYR A 192 -6.39 -34.26 -6.65
C TYR A 192 -5.96 -33.32 -7.77
N ARG A 193 -6.67 -33.36 -8.90
CA ARG A 193 -6.39 -32.50 -10.05
C ARG A 193 -6.45 -31.02 -9.67
N GLU A 194 -7.42 -30.61 -8.86
CA GLU A 194 -7.59 -29.24 -8.36
C GLU A 194 -6.34 -28.77 -7.62
N THR A 195 -5.89 -29.55 -6.60
CA THR A 195 -4.74 -29.19 -5.76
C THR A 195 -3.42 -29.13 -6.56
N ARG A 196 -3.21 -30.11 -7.44
CA ARG A 196 -2.01 -30.11 -8.32
C ARG A 196 -1.97 -28.89 -9.23
N GLN A 197 -3.12 -28.52 -9.82
CA GLN A 197 -3.22 -27.34 -10.68
C GLN A 197 -3.05 -26.05 -9.87
N TYR A 198 -3.61 -25.98 -8.65
CA TYR A 198 -3.45 -24.85 -7.75
C TYR A 198 -1.97 -24.57 -7.45
N VAL A 199 -1.26 -25.59 -6.95
CA VAL A 199 0.19 -25.47 -6.67
C VAL A 199 0.97 -25.04 -7.92
N ALA A 200 0.74 -25.71 -9.04
CA ALA A 200 1.46 -25.42 -10.28
C ALA A 200 1.21 -23.99 -10.79
N LYS A 201 -0.01 -23.46 -10.65
CA LYS A 201 -0.35 -22.10 -11.08
C LYS A 201 0.34 -21.06 -10.23
N ILE A 202 0.32 -21.19 -8.89
CA ILE A 202 0.94 -20.25 -7.97
C ILE A 202 2.46 -20.21 -8.17
N ILE A 203 3.13 -21.37 -8.21
CA ILE A 203 4.58 -21.44 -8.42
C ILE A 203 4.97 -20.82 -9.78
N ARG A 204 4.20 -21.08 -10.82
CA ARG A 204 4.46 -20.49 -12.15
C ARG A 204 4.27 -18.98 -12.14
N ASP A 205 3.22 -18.48 -11.51
CA ASP A 205 2.94 -17.05 -11.41
C ASP A 205 4.04 -16.33 -10.61
N TYR A 206 4.38 -16.83 -9.44
CA TYR A 206 5.47 -16.33 -8.60
C TYR A 206 6.79 -16.27 -9.36
N ASN A 207 7.20 -17.38 -10.00
CA ASN A 207 8.46 -17.43 -10.76
C ASN A 207 8.47 -16.44 -11.93
N ARG A 208 7.32 -16.21 -12.58
CA ARG A 208 7.20 -15.21 -13.65
C ARG A 208 7.44 -13.81 -13.14
N HIS A 209 6.84 -13.46 -11.99
CA HIS A 209 7.04 -12.15 -11.36
C HIS A 209 8.49 -11.94 -10.95
N LYS A 210 9.12 -12.93 -10.31
CA LYS A 210 10.53 -12.85 -9.91
C LYS A 210 11.46 -12.72 -11.11
N ALA A 211 11.22 -13.45 -12.18
CA ALA A 211 12.01 -13.34 -13.42
C ALA A 211 11.89 -11.95 -14.08
N ALA A 212 10.71 -11.33 -14.02
CA ALA A 212 10.48 -9.98 -14.55
C ALA A 212 11.21 -8.89 -13.74
N GLN A 213 11.42 -9.10 -12.45
CA GLN A 213 12.10 -8.15 -11.56
C GLN A 213 13.64 -8.25 -11.66
N GLN A 214 14.20 -9.32 -12.25
CA GLN A 214 15.64 -9.46 -12.42
C GLN A 214 16.16 -8.49 -13.50
N PRO A 215 17.23 -7.71 -13.22
CA PRO A 215 17.82 -6.82 -14.22
C PRO A 215 18.26 -7.60 -15.46
N VAL A 216 18.01 -7.04 -16.64
CA VAL A 216 18.30 -7.65 -17.96
C VAL A 216 19.72 -8.18 -18.09
N LYS A 217 20.70 -7.58 -17.39
CA LYS A 217 22.12 -8.04 -17.38
C LYS A 217 22.27 -9.47 -16.86
N THR A 218 21.52 -9.87 -15.84
CA THR A 218 21.58 -11.23 -15.27
C THR A 218 20.92 -12.26 -16.20
N GLN A 219 19.88 -11.88 -16.91
CA GLN A 219 19.21 -12.76 -17.89
C GLN A 219 20.08 -13.07 -19.11
N VAL A 220 20.89 -12.11 -19.56
CA VAL A 220 21.82 -12.29 -20.69
C VAL A 220 22.96 -13.22 -20.30
N GLN A 221 23.48 -13.14 -19.07
CA GLN A 221 24.53 -14.04 -18.59
C GLN A 221 24.03 -15.47 -18.40
N ALA A 222 22.82 -15.68 -17.87
CA ALA A 222 22.22 -16.99 -17.73
C ALA A 222 21.99 -17.65 -19.10
N LYS A 223 21.48 -16.91 -20.09
CA LYS A 223 21.36 -17.42 -21.48
C LYS A 223 22.72 -17.76 -22.13
N LYS A 224 23.77 -16.98 -21.87
CA LYS A 224 25.13 -17.26 -22.38
C LYS A 224 25.75 -18.51 -21.74
N SER A 225 25.53 -18.75 -20.44
CA SER A 225 26.05 -19.94 -19.77
C SER A 225 25.38 -21.23 -20.27
N VAL A 226 24.05 -21.21 -20.45
CA VAL A 226 23.33 -22.37 -21.01
C VAL A 226 23.76 -22.69 -22.43
N ARG A 227 23.98 -21.65 -23.27
CA ARG A 227 24.43 -21.85 -24.66
C ARG A 227 25.85 -22.45 -24.75
N LYS A 228 26.75 -22.06 -23.82
CA LYS A 228 28.11 -22.61 -23.75
C LYS A 228 28.17 -24.09 -23.35
N THR A 229 27.20 -24.53 -22.52
CA THR A 229 27.12 -25.94 -22.07
C THR A 229 26.52 -26.85 -23.14
N THR A 230 25.75 -26.30 -24.08
CA THR A 230 25.15 -27.08 -25.20
C THR A 230 26.09 -27.19 -26.39
N GLU A 231 27.07 -26.28 -26.55
CA GLU A 231 28.05 -26.32 -27.63
C GLU A 231 29.31 -27.18 -27.30
N SER A 232 29.44 -27.65 -26.02
CA SER A 232 30.58 -28.49 -25.59
C SER A 232 30.21 -29.97 -25.36
N ARG A 233 29.07 -30.41 -25.89
CA ARG A 233 28.65 -31.81 -25.99
C ARG A 233 28.52 -32.20 -27.46
#